data_03393793e31aa4dd4a6d5dfba85776fd
#
_entry.id   03393793e31aa4dd4a6d5dfba85776fd
#
_cell.length_a   1.000
_cell.length_b   1.000
_cell.length_c   1.000
_cell.angle_alpha   90.00
_cell.angle_beta   90.00
_cell.angle_gamma   90.00
#
_symmetry.space_group_name_H-M   'P 1'
#
loop_
_entity.id
_entity.type
_entity.pdbx_description
1 polymer ?
#
loop_
_entity_poly.entity_id
_entity_poly.type
_entity_poly.pdbx_seq_one_letter_code
_entity_poly.pdbx_strand_id
1 'polypeptide(L)'
;MFHLEAIMTGAYSFVCEFSSTDALCARLNQIAWQWRVGDSHWYGDYVATVPFPGVRIRIVDFPKRAGNGWTYESDIRAGKDCKTPMAEIDAAYRKVLAQLPAHDIKEIEWFD
;
A
#
# COMPACT_ATOMS: atom_id res chain seq x y z
N MET A 1 6.92 14.54 -22.74
CA MET A 1 6.32 14.24 -22.36
C MET A 1 5.99 13.58 -21.55
N PHE A 2 5.86 13.36 -21.02
CA PHE A 2 5.54 12.84 -20.27
C PHE A 2 4.75 12.31 -19.96
N HIS A 3 4.83 11.97 -19.94
CA HIS A 3 3.98 11.49 -19.61
C HIS A 3 3.35 11.04 -18.50
N LEU A 4 2.54 10.90 -18.35
CA LEU A 4 1.66 10.79 -17.19
C LEU A 4 0.88 9.53 -17.29
N GLU A 5 1.64 8.50 -17.39
CA GLU A 5 1.10 7.16 -17.53
C GLU A 5 0.45 6.70 -16.22
N ALA A 6 1.08 7.04 -15.10
CA ALA A 6 0.58 6.63 -13.80
C ALA A 6 0.16 7.85 -13.00
N ILE A 7 -1.06 7.84 -12.53
CA ILE A 7 -1.61 8.91 -11.70
C ILE A 7 -1.81 8.35 -10.31
N MET A 8 -1.24 9.02 -9.30
CA MET A 8 -1.45 8.60 -7.93
C MET A 8 -2.90 8.83 -7.56
N THR A 9 -3.55 7.81 -7.05
CA THR A 9 -4.96 7.86 -6.73
C THR A 9 -5.21 8.08 -5.25
N GLY A 10 -4.23 7.72 -4.41
CA GLY A 10 -4.35 7.94 -2.99
C GLY A 10 -3.10 7.49 -2.27
N ALA A 11 -2.93 8.00 -1.08
CA ALA A 11 -1.85 7.57 -0.20
C ALA A 11 -2.38 7.56 1.22
N TYR A 12 -1.92 6.58 2.01
CA TYR A 12 -2.41 6.37 3.35
C TYR A 12 -1.28 6.03 4.29
N SER A 13 -1.43 6.47 5.54
CA SER A 13 -0.60 5.95 6.61
C SER A 13 -1.50 5.12 7.52
N PHE A 14 -0.93 4.08 8.12
CA PHE A 14 -1.67 3.24 9.05
C PHE A 14 -0.71 2.59 10.02
N VAL A 15 -1.26 2.06 11.11
CA VAL A 15 -0.49 1.37 12.14
C VAL A 15 -0.98 -0.07 12.21
N CYS A 16 -0.06 -1.02 12.29
CA CYS A 16 -0.41 -2.41 12.50
C CYS A 16 0.66 -3.08 13.35
N GLU A 17 0.41 -4.32 13.74
CA GLU A 17 1.30 -5.02 14.68
C GLU A 17 2.58 -5.59 14.05
N PHE A 18 2.65 -5.64 12.73
CA PHE A 18 3.76 -6.29 12.05
C PHE A 18 4.99 -5.40 12.02
N SER A 19 6.12 -5.93 12.48
CA SER A 19 7.36 -5.18 12.60
C SER A 19 8.29 -5.35 11.42
N SER A 20 7.94 -6.18 10.45
CA SER A 20 8.76 -6.38 9.27
C SER A 20 7.90 -6.53 8.03
N THR A 21 8.48 -6.14 6.90
CA THR A 21 7.79 -6.27 5.61
C THR A 21 7.53 -7.73 5.25
N ASP A 22 8.42 -8.63 5.66
CA ASP A 22 8.22 -10.07 5.40
C ASP A 22 6.97 -10.58 6.12
N ALA A 23 6.82 -10.26 7.40
CA ALA A 23 5.67 -10.68 8.17
C ALA A 23 4.38 -10.05 7.64
N LEU A 24 4.46 -8.77 7.29
CA LEU A 24 3.33 -8.05 6.72
C LEU A 24 2.90 -8.68 5.40
N CYS A 25 3.86 -8.99 4.53
CA CYS A 25 3.59 -9.60 3.23
C CYS A 25 2.92 -10.97 3.38
N ALA A 26 3.42 -11.78 4.29
CA ALA A 26 2.86 -13.10 4.54
C ALA A 26 1.39 -13.00 4.97
N ARG A 27 1.09 -12.04 5.83
CA ARG A 27 -0.29 -11.85 6.29
C ARG A 27 -1.20 -11.33 5.18
N LEU A 28 -0.71 -10.36 4.40
CA LEU A 28 -1.47 -9.81 3.29
C LEU A 28 -1.84 -10.89 2.27
N ASN A 29 -0.93 -11.80 1.99
CA ASN A 29 -1.18 -12.91 1.07
C ASN A 29 -2.27 -13.84 1.57
N GLN A 30 -2.53 -13.87 2.87
CA GLN A 30 -3.62 -14.66 3.44
C GLN A 30 -4.97 -13.93 3.33
N ILE A 31 -4.95 -12.62 3.10
CA ILE A 31 -6.16 -11.82 3.06
C ILE A 31 -6.69 -11.68 1.65
N ALA A 32 -5.90 -11.11 0.75
CA ALA A 32 -6.34 -10.86 -0.62
C ALA A 32 -5.14 -10.55 -1.50
N TRP A 33 -5.24 -10.92 -2.76
CA TRP A 33 -4.29 -10.62 -3.82
C TRP A 33 -2.96 -11.33 -3.61
N GLN A 34 -2.02 -11.06 -4.49
CA GLN A 34 -0.66 -11.59 -4.37
C GLN A 34 0.28 -10.44 -4.11
N TRP A 35 0.92 -10.47 -2.96
CA TRP A 35 1.87 -9.45 -2.54
C TRP A 35 3.27 -10.02 -2.54
N ARG A 36 4.23 -9.16 -2.78
CA ARG A 36 5.64 -9.56 -2.70
C ARG A 36 6.47 -8.45 -2.12
N VAL A 37 7.56 -8.83 -1.49
CA VAL A 37 8.54 -7.90 -0.93
C VAL A 37 9.49 -7.51 -2.05
N GLY A 38 9.80 -6.22 -2.13
CA GLY A 38 10.83 -5.69 -3.01
C GLY A 38 11.78 -4.84 -2.22
N ASP A 39 12.84 -4.41 -2.89
CA ASP A 39 13.86 -3.56 -2.29
C ASP A 39 14.03 -2.34 -3.17
N SER A 40 14.14 -1.19 -2.53
CA SER A 40 14.28 0.09 -3.22
C SER A 40 15.49 0.82 -2.66
N HIS A 41 16.23 1.48 -3.55
CA HIS A 41 17.35 2.32 -3.12
C HIS A 41 16.89 3.53 -2.30
N TRP A 42 15.60 3.88 -2.42
CA TRP A 42 15.09 5.11 -1.82
C TRP A 42 14.38 4.87 -0.50
N TYR A 43 13.64 3.76 -0.39
CA TYR A 43 12.80 3.51 0.78
C TYR A 43 13.26 2.31 1.60
N GLY A 44 14.18 1.51 1.08
CA GLY A 44 14.44 0.21 1.66
C GLY A 44 13.41 -0.80 1.18
N ASP A 45 12.96 -1.67 2.05
CA ASP A 45 12.03 -2.72 1.69
C ASP A 45 10.62 -2.18 1.52
N TYR A 46 9.87 -2.82 0.65
CA TYR A 46 8.46 -2.49 0.46
C TYR A 46 7.68 -3.75 0.11
N VAL A 47 6.37 -3.67 0.23
CA VAL A 47 5.45 -4.74 -0.14
C VAL A 47 4.52 -4.20 -1.20
N ALA A 48 4.35 -4.93 -2.29
CA ALA A 48 3.54 -4.42 -3.40
C ALA A 48 2.67 -5.50 -4.00
N THR A 49 1.57 -5.06 -4.59
CA THR A 49 0.65 -5.92 -5.32
C THR A 49 0.04 -5.18 -6.50
N VAL A 50 -0.44 -5.94 -7.47
CA VAL A 50 -1.22 -5.42 -8.59
C VAL A 50 -2.62 -6.04 -8.47
N PRO A 51 -3.52 -5.39 -7.72
CA PRO A 51 -4.83 -6.00 -7.42
C PRO A 51 -5.81 -5.98 -8.60
N PHE A 52 -5.63 -5.03 -9.51
CA PHE A 52 -6.46 -4.89 -10.71
C PHE A 52 -5.53 -4.51 -11.86
N PRO A 53 -5.93 -4.81 -13.10
CA PRO A 53 -5.10 -4.40 -14.25
C PRO A 53 -4.84 -2.89 -14.24
N GLY A 54 -3.58 -2.51 -14.34
CA GLY A 54 -3.19 -1.11 -14.38
C GLY A 54 -3.12 -0.42 -13.02
N VAL A 55 -3.26 -1.16 -11.92
CA VAL A 55 -3.23 -0.59 -10.57
C VAL A 55 -2.12 -1.24 -9.77
N ARG A 56 -1.36 -0.42 -9.05
CA ARG A 56 -0.34 -0.93 -8.12
C ARG A 56 -0.57 -0.31 -6.74
N ILE A 57 -0.50 -1.14 -5.72
CA ILE A 57 -0.49 -0.69 -4.33
C ILE A 57 0.87 -1.05 -3.77
N ARG A 58 1.52 -0.09 -3.11
CA ARG A 58 2.84 -0.28 -2.52
C ARG A 58 2.80 0.22 -1.08
N ILE A 59 3.34 -0.60 -0.17
CA ILE A 59 3.45 -0.26 1.25
C ILE A 59 4.92 -0.21 1.58
N VAL A 60 5.38 0.91 2.11
CA VAL A 60 6.79 1.08 2.48
C VAL A 60 6.92 1.05 4.00
N ASP A 61 8.02 0.49 4.44
CA ASP A 61 8.34 0.41 5.86
C ASP A 61 8.78 1.79 6.33
N PHE A 62 8.08 2.32 7.31
CA PHE A 62 8.47 3.55 7.97
C PHE A 62 8.86 3.14 9.38
N PRO A 63 10.16 3.09 9.69
CA PRO A 63 10.61 2.54 10.97
C PRO A 63 10.25 3.48 12.13
N LYS A 64 8.97 3.61 12.40
CA LYS A 64 8.47 4.50 13.42
C LYS A 64 7.48 3.74 14.27
N ARG A 65 7.83 3.55 15.52
CA ARG A 65 6.91 2.92 16.45
C ARG A 65 5.77 3.87 16.77
N ALA A 66 4.59 3.30 16.89
CA ALA A 66 3.40 4.04 17.27
C ALA A 66 2.65 3.19 18.28
N GLY A 67 2.82 3.48 19.56
CA GLY A 67 2.23 2.67 20.61
C GLY A 67 2.80 1.26 20.57
N ASN A 68 1.93 0.27 20.46
CA ASN A 68 2.33 -1.13 20.36
C ASN A 68 2.50 -1.62 18.93
N GLY A 69 2.41 -0.71 17.97
CA GLY A 69 2.46 -1.09 16.57
C GLY A 69 3.56 -0.38 15.80
N TRP A 70 3.48 -0.50 14.50
CA TRP A 70 4.43 0.08 13.57
C TRP A 70 3.70 0.85 12.50
N THR A 71 4.23 2.03 12.15
CA THR A 71 3.63 2.87 11.13
C THR A 71 4.14 2.47 9.76
N TYR A 72 3.21 2.39 8.82
CA TYR A 72 3.53 2.16 7.42
C TYR A 72 2.87 3.24 6.58
N GLU A 73 3.48 3.56 5.44
CA GLU A 73 2.86 4.44 4.47
C GLU A 73 2.69 3.68 3.17
N SER A 74 1.62 3.98 2.46
CA SER A 74 1.31 3.29 1.23
C SER A 74 0.75 4.24 0.19
N ASP A 75 0.91 3.87 -1.08
CA ASP A 75 0.31 4.62 -2.16
C ASP A 75 -0.37 3.68 -3.14
N ILE A 76 -1.39 4.21 -3.79
CA ILE A 76 -2.11 3.53 -4.85
C ILE A 76 -1.87 4.32 -6.13
N ARG A 77 -1.40 3.64 -7.17
CA ARG A 77 -1.19 4.27 -8.47
C ARG A 77 -1.96 3.51 -9.52
N ALA A 78 -2.65 4.27 -10.36
CA ALA A 78 -3.39 3.70 -11.48
C ALA A 78 -2.88 4.33 -12.76
N GLY A 79 -2.60 3.49 -13.75
CA GLY A 79 -2.21 3.94 -15.07
C GLY A 79 -3.41 4.19 -15.96
N LYS A 80 -3.15 4.68 -17.16
CA LYS A 80 -4.22 4.98 -18.10
C LYS A 80 -4.95 3.73 -18.58
N ASP A 81 -4.36 2.56 -18.40
CA ASP A 81 -4.99 1.30 -18.77
C ASP A 81 -5.95 0.80 -17.70
N CYS A 82 -6.01 1.48 -16.58
CA CYS A 82 -6.87 1.09 -15.48
C CYS A 82 -8.33 1.36 -15.84
N LYS A 83 -9.16 0.33 -15.72
CA LYS A 83 -10.58 0.43 -16.01
C LYS A 83 -11.44 0.37 -14.76
N THR A 84 -10.81 0.18 -13.62
CA THR A 84 -11.52 0.08 -12.35
C THR A 84 -11.73 1.48 -11.78
N PRO A 85 -12.94 1.82 -11.34
CA PRO A 85 -13.17 3.14 -10.71
C PRO A 85 -12.33 3.33 -9.46
N MET A 86 -11.88 4.56 -9.25
CA MET A 86 -11.05 4.91 -8.10
C MET A 86 -11.71 4.57 -6.78
N ALA A 87 -13.00 4.83 -6.67
CA ALA A 87 -13.73 4.56 -5.44
C ALA A 87 -13.74 3.07 -5.12
N GLU A 88 -13.78 2.23 -6.14
CA GLU A 88 -13.78 0.79 -5.96
C GLU A 88 -12.40 0.31 -5.49
N ILE A 89 -11.33 0.86 -6.06
CA ILE A 89 -9.96 0.53 -5.67
C ILE A 89 -9.74 0.91 -4.21
N ASP A 90 -10.14 2.12 -3.86
CA ASP A 90 -9.98 2.62 -2.50
C ASP A 90 -10.76 1.76 -1.50
N ALA A 91 -11.99 1.43 -1.81
CA ALA A 91 -12.83 0.61 -0.94
C ALA A 91 -12.23 -0.79 -0.75
N ALA A 92 -11.69 -1.37 -1.81
CA ALA A 92 -11.07 -2.69 -1.75
C ALA A 92 -9.83 -2.67 -0.86
N TYR A 93 -9.01 -1.64 -0.99
CA TYR A 93 -7.81 -1.53 -0.18
C TYR A 93 -8.13 -1.33 1.30
N ARG A 94 -9.10 -0.45 1.60
CA ARG A 94 -9.52 -0.23 2.98
C ARG A 94 -10.06 -1.51 3.62
N LYS A 95 -10.72 -2.33 2.85
CA LYS A 95 -11.23 -3.62 3.31
C LYS A 95 -10.08 -4.56 3.68
N VAL A 96 -9.02 -4.56 2.90
CA VAL A 96 -7.81 -5.34 3.20
C VAL A 96 -7.16 -4.83 4.47
N LEU A 97 -7.01 -3.51 4.61
CA LEU A 97 -6.42 -2.93 5.81
C LEU A 97 -7.22 -3.28 7.07
N ALA A 98 -8.53 -3.31 6.97
CA ALA A 98 -9.38 -3.67 8.10
C ALA A 98 -9.13 -5.10 8.57
N GLN A 99 -8.74 -5.97 7.66
CA GLN A 99 -8.47 -7.37 8.00
C GLN A 99 -7.06 -7.60 8.54
N LEU A 100 -6.19 -6.59 8.47
CA LEU A 100 -4.82 -6.71 8.98
C LEU A 100 -4.68 -6.84 10.49
N PRO A 101 -5.43 -6.32 11.39
CA PRO A 101 -6.30 -5.15 11.53
C PRO A 101 -5.52 -3.86 11.72
N ALA A 102 -5.38 -3.13 10.67
CA ALA A 102 -4.73 -1.82 10.72
C ALA A 102 -5.64 -0.79 11.39
N HIS A 103 -5.02 0.19 12.03
CA HIS A 103 -5.76 1.27 12.66
C HIS A 103 -5.04 2.59 12.42
N ASP A 104 -5.64 3.69 12.86
CA ASP A 104 -5.12 5.05 12.61
C ASP A 104 -4.89 5.27 11.12
N ILE A 105 -5.84 4.82 10.31
CA ILE A 105 -5.75 4.94 8.87
C ILE A 105 -6.04 6.38 8.48
N LYS A 106 -5.07 7.03 7.84
CA LYS A 106 -5.17 8.44 7.45
C LYS A 106 -4.75 8.62 6.02
N GLU A 107 -5.44 9.51 5.32
CA GLU A 107 -4.97 9.95 4.01
C GLU A 107 -3.80 10.90 4.21
N ILE A 108 -2.79 10.74 3.39
CA ILE A 108 -1.59 11.57 3.47
C ILE A 108 -1.21 12.05 2.07
N GLU A 109 -0.33 13.04 2.01
CA GLU A 109 0.30 13.43 0.76
C GLU A 109 1.53 12.59 0.54
N TRP A 110 1.71 12.15 -0.69
CA TRP A 110 2.84 11.32 -1.06
C TRP A 110 3.70 12.07 -2.07
N PHE A 111 4.95 12.23 -1.77
CA PHE A 111 5.90 12.88 -2.67
C PHE A 111 6.96 11.88 -3.09
N ASP A 112 7.08 11.66 -4.38
CA ASP A 112 8.11 10.79 -4.92
C ASP A 112 9.35 11.55 -5.29
#